data_3ed2f846d56c143cf3e6b4cc7f0fbd4e
#
_entry.id   3ed2f846d56c143cf3e6b4cc7f0fbd4e
#
_cell.length_a   1.000
_cell.length_b   1.000
_cell.length_c   1.000
_cell.angle_alpha   90.00
_cell.angle_beta   90.00
_cell.angle_gamma   90.00
#
_symmetry.space_group_name_H-M   'P 1'
#
loop_
_entity.id
_entity.type
_entity.pdbx_description
1 polymer ?
#
loop_
_entity_poly.entity_id
_entity_poly.type
_entity_poly.pdbx_seq_one_letter_code
_entity_poly.pdbx_strand_id
1 'polypeptide(L)'
;MKQLICLGDSLTDCDRMFTPDGLGYGYVRQLNDMLLKKTAWKTVNRGVNGFTLNRVLENLSADCLKRDPDAVTLLVGINDISMWMCNTSVSVFYQLQKFRLNLLKLFRRLTQYTSASLYLLEPFVFPRPAEYYNWFEPLNAMSQVMQELCEEYRVTFIPLHRPLNDLAQQVG
;
A
#
# COMPACT_ATOMS: atom_id res chain seq x y z
N MET A 1 -22.01 -2.13 -11.32
CA MET A 1 -21.48 -2.41 -9.97
C MET A 1 -20.10 -1.76 -9.91
N LYS A 2 -19.85 -0.89 -8.95
CA LYS A 2 -18.54 -0.23 -8.80
C LYS A 2 -17.49 -1.22 -8.33
N GLN A 3 -16.23 -1.03 -8.75
CA GLN A 3 -15.13 -1.93 -8.43
C GLN A 3 -14.04 -1.22 -7.62
N LEU A 4 -13.71 -1.78 -6.44
CA LEU A 4 -12.55 -1.41 -5.64
C LEU A 4 -11.44 -2.45 -5.85
N ILE A 5 -10.26 -2.01 -6.23
CA ILE A 5 -9.06 -2.86 -6.29
C ILE A 5 -8.11 -2.49 -5.18
N CYS A 6 -7.73 -3.48 -4.36
CA CYS A 6 -6.75 -3.31 -3.29
C CYS A 6 -5.41 -3.91 -3.72
N LEU A 7 -4.45 -3.02 -4.00
CA LEU A 7 -3.06 -3.37 -4.33
C LEU A 7 -2.20 -3.33 -3.06
N GLY A 8 -1.20 -4.19 -2.97
CA GLY A 8 -0.27 -4.13 -1.86
C GLY A 8 0.54 -5.41 -1.65
N ASP A 9 1.08 -5.51 -0.46
CA ASP A 9 1.93 -6.62 -0.01
C ASP A 9 1.17 -7.65 0.84
N SER A 10 1.87 -8.30 1.80
CA SER A 10 1.29 -9.32 2.69
C SER A 10 0.15 -8.80 3.57
N LEU A 11 0.16 -7.52 3.96
CA LEU A 11 -0.92 -6.93 4.75
C LEU A 11 -2.22 -6.81 3.93
N THR A 12 -2.11 -6.64 2.63
CA THR A 12 -3.24 -6.64 1.70
C THR A 12 -3.61 -8.07 1.31
N ASP A 13 -2.64 -8.94 1.00
CA ASP A 13 -2.86 -10.34 0.64
C ASP A 13 -3.62 -11.09 1.73
N CYS A 14 -3.06 -11.12 2.91
CA CYS A 14 -3.63 -11.73 4.11
C CYS A 14 -4.32 -13.08 3.83
N ASP A 15 -3.56 -13.99 3.19
CA ASP A 15 -3.99 -15.35 2.83
C ASP A 15 -5.19 -15.40 1.84
N ARG A 16 -5.32 -14.42 0.94
CA ARG A 16 -6.42 -14.33 -0.03
C ARG A 16 -6.61 -15.58 -0.89
N MET A 17 -5.53 -16.31 -1.17
CA MET A 17 -5.58 -17.56 -1.95
C MET A 17 -6.25 -18.71 -1.20
N PHE A 18 -6.40 -18.62 0.12
CA PHE A 18 -7.04 -19.62 0.96
C PHE A 18 -8.48 -19.28 1.34
N THR A 19 -9.03 -18.19 0.79
CA THR A 19 -10.43 -17.81 0.99
C THR A 19 -11.23 -18.02 -0.30
N PRO A 20 -12.48 -18.54 -0.22
CA PRO A 20 -13.28 -18.87 -1.41
C PRO A 20 -13.56 -17.66 -2.32
N ASP A 21 -13.66 -16.47 -1.74
CA ASP A 21 -13.94 -15.21 -2.42
C ASP A 21 -12.67 -14.42 -2.79
N GLY A 22 -11.48 -14.92 -2.40
CA GLY A 22 -10.19 -14.29 -2.69
C GLY A 22 -9.96 -12.96 -1.97
N LEU A 23 -10.67 -12.67 -0.85
CA LEU A 23 -10.53 -11.42 -0.10
C LEU A 23 -9.47 -11.49 1.00
N GLY A 24 -9.08 -12.69 1.44
CA GLY A 24 -8.18 -12.88 2.59
C GLY A 24 -8.88 -12.67 3.93
N TYR A 25 -8.09 -12.66 5.00
CA TYR A 25 -8.61 -12.52 6.39
C TYR A 25 -8.30 -11.12 6.98
N GLY A 26 -7.72 -10.21 6.21
CA GLY A 26 -7.25 -8.91 6.66
C GLY A 26 -8.25 -7.77 6.44
N TYR A 27 -7.69 -6.55 6.36
CA TYR A 27 -8.49 -5.32 6.23
C TYR A 27 -9.34 -5.28 4.95
N VAL A 28 -8.91 -5.95 3.88
CA VAL A 28 -9.66 -5.96 2.61
C VAL A 28 -11.03 -6.61 2.78
N ARG A 29 -11.12 -7.69 3.55
CA ARG A 29 -12.38 -8.33 3.92
C ARG A 29 -13.28 -7.39 4.72
N GLN A 30 -12.73 -6.77 5.75
CA GLN A 30 -13.48 -5.83 6.59
C GLN A 30 -14.01 -4.65 5.76
N LEU A 31 -13.18 -4.11 4.86
CA LEU A 31 -13.58 -3.04 3.95
C LEU A 31 -14.69 -3.50 3.00
N ASN A 32 -14.60 -4.70 2.44
CA ASN A 32 -15.65 -5.28 1.60
C ASN A 32 -16.97 -5.38 2.36
N ASP A 33 -16.96 -5.92 3.58
CA ASP A 33 -18.17 -6.11 4.40
C ASP A 33 -18.81 -4.77 4.77
N MET A 34 -18.01 -3.74 5.00
CA MET A 34 -18.51 -2.38 5.25
C MET A 34 -19.12 -1.75 3.98
N LEU A 35 -18.52 -1.96 2.81
CA LEU A 35 -19.00 -1.42 1.54
C LEU A 35 -20.28 -2.12 1.07
N LEU A 36 -20.37 -3.44 1.22
CA LEU A 36 -21.57 -4.20 0.86
C LEU A 36 -22.81 -3.77 1.63
N LYS A 37 -22.66 -3.31 2.88
CA LYS A 37 -23.77 -2.79 3.69
C LYS A 37 -24.33 -1.46 3.19
N LYS A 38 -23.56 -0.72 2.40
CA LYS A 38 -23.89 0.65 2.00
C LYS A 38 -24.20 0.81 0.52
N THR A 39 -23.57 0.02 -0.35
CA THR A 39 -23.58 0.23 -1.81
C THR A 39 -23.26 -1.04 -2.59
N ALA A 40 -23.57 -1.05 -3.89
CA ALA A 40 -23.25 -2.16 -4.81
C ALA A 40 -21.77 -2.09 -5.28
N TRP A 41 -20.84 -2.34 -4.37
CA TRP A 41 -19.42 -2.44 -4.68
C TRP A 41 -18.97 -3.90 -4.78
N LYS A 42 -17.99 -4.14 -5.64
CA LYS A 42 -17.21 -5.38 -5.70
C LYS A 42 -15.77 -5.07 -5.30
N THR A 43 -15.28 -5.70 -4.25
CA THR A 43 -13.88 -5.58 -3.82
C THR A 43 -13.05 -6.71 -4.41
N VAL A 44 -11.85 -6.37 -4.89
CA VAL A 44 -10.88 -7.33 -5.45
C VAL A 44 -9.56 -7.15 -4.73
N ASN A 45 -9.10 -8.18 -4.02
CA ASN A 45 -7.81 -8.20 -3.38
C ASN A 45 -6.72 -8.61 -4.39
N ARG A 46 -5.71 -7.75 -4.56
CA ARG A 46 -4.52 -7.95 -5.39
C ARG A 46 -3.22 -7.79 -4.61
N GLY A 47 -3.30 -7.95 -3.29
CA GLY A 47 -2.12 -8.07 -2.44
C GLY A 47 -1.32 -9.32 -2.80
N VAL A 48 0.00 -9.23 -2.67
CA VAL A 48 0.90 -10.37 -2.84
C VAL A 48 2.00 -10.29 -1.80
N ASN A 49 2.15 -11.36 -1.04
CA ASN A 49 3.16 -11.46 0.01
C ASN A 49 4.56 -11.09 -0.51
N GLY A 50 5.27 -10.23 0.21
CA GLY A 50 6.63 -9.80 -0.11
C GLY A 50 6.72 -8.75 -1.24
N PHE A 51 5.62 -8.26 -1.80
CA PHE A 51 5.70 -7.25 -2.85
C PHE A 51 6.27 -5.94 -2.33
N THR A 52 7.21 -5.40 -3.13
CA THR A 52 7.69 -4.03 -3.07
C THR A 52 6.89 -3.16 -4.04
N LEU A 53 7.05 -1.84 -3.95
CA LEU A 53 6.44 -0.91 -4.90
C LEU A 53 6.81 -1.23 -6.35
N ASN A 54 8.06 -1.64 -6.61
CA ASN A 54 8.50 -2.04 -7.95
C ASN A 54 7.68 -3.25 -8.47
N ARG A 55 7.45 -4.25 -7.62
CA ARG A 55 6.65 -5.43 -7.99
C ARG A 55 5.20 -5.09 -8.28
N VAL A 56 4.60 -4.18 -7.49
CA VAL A 56 3.26 -3.67 -7.77
C VAL A 56 3.23 -2.97 -9.13
N LEU A 57 4.22 -2.12 -9.44
CA LEU A 57 4.31 -1.38 -10.70
C LEU A 57 4.46 -2.32 -11.91
N GLU A 58 5.28 -3.38 -11.80
CA GLU A 58 5.47 -4.39 -12.85
C GLU A 58 4.15 -5.11 -13.18
N ASN A 59 3.33 -5.42 -12.18
CA ASN A 59 2.08 -6.15 -12.33
C ASN A 59 0.85 -5.25 -12.50
N LEU A 60 0.99 -3.93 -12.44
CA LEU A 60 -0.10 -2.95 -12.43
C LEU A 60 -1.11 -3.15 -13.56
N SER A 61 -0.65 -3.50 -14.75
CA SER A 61 -1.53 -3.69 -15.91
C SER A 61 -2.51 -4.86 -15.70
N ALA A 62 -2.00 -6.01 -15.26
CA ALA A 62 -2.81 -7.22 -15.06
C ALA A 62 -3.67 -7.13 -13.80
N ASP A 63 -3.13 -6.55 -12.74
CA ASP A 63 -3.79 -6.51 -11.44
C ASP A 63 -4.82 -5.38 -11.32
N CYS A 64 -4.65 -4.28 -12.07
CA CYS A 64 -5.46 -3.10 -11.93
C CYS A 64 -6.00 -2.55 -13.25
N LEU A 65 -5.12 -2.08 -14.17
CA LEU A 65 -5.55 -1.26 -15.31
C LEU A 65 -6.54 -1.99 -16.24
N LYS A 66 -6.35 -3.29 -16.48
CA LYS A 66 -7.25 -4.10 -17.31
C LYS A 66 -8.60 -4.42 -16.66
N ARG A 67 -8.84 -3.94 -15.43
CA ARG A 67 -10.03 -4.27 -14.65
C ARG A 67 -11.01 -3.12 -14.53
N ASP A 68 -10.66 -1.96 -15.08
CA ASP A 68 -11.49 -0.74 -15.08
C ASP A 68 -12.02 -0.39 -13.67
N PRO A 69 -11.14 -0.07 -12.70
CA PRO A 69 -11.56 0.22 -11.32
C PRO A 69 -12.25 1.57 -11.20
N ASP A 70 -13.22 1.67 -10.26
CA ASP A 70 -13.78 2.94 -9.78
C ASP A 70 -12.96 3.52 -8.61
N ALA A 71 -12.28 2.63 -7.86
CA ALA A 71 -11.38 3.03 -6.78
C ALA A 71 -10.21 2.05 -6.66
N VAL A 72 -9.06 2.57 -6.24
CA VAL A 72 -7.85 1.78 -5.98
C VAL A 72 -7.29 2.18 -4.64
N THR A 73 -7.00 1.19 -3.79
CA THR A 73 -6.16 1.37 -2.61
C THR A 73 -4.78 0.76 -2.85
N LEU A 74 -3.75 1.39 -2.32
CA LEU A 74 -2.37 0.89 -2.35
C LEU A 74 -1.78 0.95 -0.93
N LEU A 75 -1.39 -0.21 -0.40
CA LEU A 75 -0.62 -0.35 0.84
C LEU A 75 0.66 -1.12 0.54
N VAL A 76 1.78 -0.43 0.44
CA VAL A 76 3.09 -1.00 0.09
C VAL A 76 4.22 -0.11 0.60
N GLY A 77 5.41 -0.66 0.79
CA GLY A 77 6.60 0.11 1.18
C GLY A 77 7.38 -0.51 2.33
N ILE A 78 6.73 -1.28 3.20
CA ILE A 78 7.43 -1.91 4.32
C ILE A 78 8.46 -2.94 3.84
N ASN A 79 8.19 -3.69 2.76
CA ASN A 79 9.17 -4.59 2.18
C ASN A 79 10.32 -3.84 1.48
N ASP A 80 10.04 -2.66 0.91
CA ASP A 80 11.09 -1.77 0.39
C ASP A 80 12.04 -1.37 1.52
N ILE A 81 11.51 -0.88 2.65
CA ILE A 81 12.30 -0.55 3.85
C ILE A 81 13.11 -1.75 4.34
N SER A 82 12.47 -2.92 4.48
CA SER A 82 13.16 -4.16 4.89
C SER A 82 14.36 -4.46 4.00
N MET A 83 14.19 -4.37 2.68
CA MET A 83 15.29 -4.59 1.73
C MET A 83 16.39 -3.54 1.85
N TRP A 84 16.05 -2.27 2.10
CA TRP A 84 17.03 -1.20 2.29
C TRP A 84 17.87 -1.42 3.55
N MET A 85 17.23 -1.83 4.63
CA MET A 85 17.91 -2.11 5.90
C MET A 85 18.81 -3.35 5.83
N CYS A 86 18.47 -4.33 5.00
CA CYS A 86 19.31 -5.51 4.77
C CYS A 86 20.48 -5.24 3.81
N ASN A 87 20.37 -4.27 2.91
CA ASN A 87 21.39 -3.95 1.91
C ASN A 87 22.13 -2.65 2.21
N THR A 88 23.11 -2.72 3.07
CA THR A 88 23.91 -1.57 3.51
C THR A 88 24.89 -1.03 2.42
N SER A 89 25.01 -1.72 1.28
CA SER A 89 25.88 -1.29 0.18
C SER A 89 25.31 -0.10 -0.60
N VAL A 90 24.02 0.19 -0.45
CA VAL A 90 23.32 1.27 -1.15
C VAL A 90 22.71 2.21 -0.13
N SER A 91 22.97 3.52 -0.25
CA SER A 91 22.43 4.47 0.71
C SER A 91 20.88 4.51 0.69
N VAL A 92 20.27 4.70 1.86
CA VAL A 92 18.81 4.88 2.01
C VAL A 92 18.32 6.04 1.13
N PHE A 93 19.08 7.11 1.02
CA PHE A 93 18.76 8.25 0.16
C PHE A 93 18.58 7.82 -1.31
N TYR A 94 19.50 7.04 -1.85
CA TYR A 94 19.40 6.55 -3.24
C TYR A 94 18.20 5.63 -3.43
N GLN A 95 17.95 4.74 -2.48
CA GLN A 95 16.80 3.84 -2.51
C GLN A 95 15.47 4.63 -2.45
N LEU A 96 15.42 5.67 -1.62
CA LEU A 96 14.26 6.55 -1.52
C LEU A 96 13.99 7.30 -2.84
N GLN A 97 15.03 7.76 -3.56
CA GLN A 97 14.85 8.37 -4.88
C GLN A 97 14.29 7.37 -5.91
N LYS A 98 14.74 6.13 -5.88
CA LYS A 98 14.16 5.06 -6.74
C LYS A 98 12.70 4.79 -6.40
N PHE A 99 12.37 4.73 -5.11
CA PHE A 99 11.00 4.59 -4.63
C PHE A 99 10.12 5.73 -5.13
N ARG A 100 10.57 6.99 -4.98
CA ARG A 100 9.88 8.19 -5.50
C ARG A 100 9.59 8.07 -6.99
N LEU A 101 10.58 7.69 -7.79
CA LEU A 101 10.42 7.52 -9.24
C LEU A 101 9.41 6.41 -9.60
N ASN A 102 9.41 5.32 -8.87
CA ASN A 102 8.47 4.22 -9.09
C ASN A 102 7.04 4.61 -8.70
N LEU A 103 6.86 5.33 -7.59
CA LEU A 103 5.55 5.83 -7.16
C LEU A 103 4.99 6.85 -8.16
N LEU A 104 5.85 7.75 -8.65
CA LEU A 104 5.52 8.70 -9.72
C LEU A 104 5.04 7.98 -10.98
N LYS A 105 5.77 6.94 -11.42
CA LYS A 105 5.38 6.12 -12.59
C LYS A 105 4.05 5.43 -12.36
N LEU A 106 3.82 4.90 -11.16
CA LEU A 106 2.58 4.23 -10.80
C LEU A 106 1.39 5.19 -10.85
N PHE A 107 1.50 6.37 -10.23
CA PHE A 107 0.45 7.37 -10.25
C PHE A 107 0.16 7.88 -11.66
N ARG A 108 1.19 8.17 -12.47
CA ARG A 108 1.01 8.55 -13.88
C ARG A 108 0.23 7.50 -14.66
N ARG A 109 0.57 6.22 -14.51
CA ARG A 109 -0.15 5.13 -15.20
C ARG A 109 -1.60 5.01 -14.70
N LEU A 110 -1.84 5.09 -13.39
CA LEU A 110 -3.20 5.04 -12.84
C LEU A 110 -4.05 6.21 -13.36
N THR A 111 -3.56 7.43 -13.28
CA THR A 111 -4.30 8.63 -13.73
C THR A 111 -4.46 8.70 -15.25
N GLN A 112 -3.52 8.14 -16.03
CA GLN A 112 -3.61 8.11 -17.48
C GLN A 112 -4.61 7.06 -18.01
N TYR A 113 -4.68 5.91 -17.34
CA TYR A 113 -5.44 4.76 -17.85
C TYR A 113 -6.69 4.43 -17.05
N THR A 114 -7.00 5.16 -15.99
CA THR A 114 -8.23 4.99 -15.20
C THR A 114 -8.78 6.34 -14.76
N SER A 115 -10.08 6.38 -14.44
CA SER A 115 -10.74 7.49 -13.74
C SER A 115 -10.97 7.17 -12.25
N ALA A 116 -10.29 6.16 -11.72
CA ALA A 116 -10.48 5.68 -10.36
C ALA A 116 -10.10 6.74 -9.30
N SER A 117 -10.83 6.76 -8.21
CA SER A 117 -10.39 7.43 -6.99
C SER A 117 -9.23 6.67 -6.37
N LEU A 118 -8.11 7.36 -6.10
CA LEU A 118 -6.88 6.73 -5.62
C LEU A 118 -6.66 7.01 -4.13
N TYR A 119 -6.31 5.98 -3.38
CA TYR A 119 -6.02 6.02 -1.95
C TYR A 119 -4.68 5.35 -1.68
N LEU A 120 -3.73 6.09 -1.14
CA LEU A 120 -2.43 5.57 -0.70
C LEU A 120 -2.45 5.44 0.82
N LEU A 121 -2.31 4.21 1.31
CA LEU A 121 -2.21 3.91 2.71
C LEU A 121 -0.73 3.91 3.11
N GLU A 122 -0.42 4.61 4.20
CA GLU A 122 0.93 4.68 4.74
C GLU A 122 1.42 3.31 5.20
N PRO A 123 2.61 2.83 4.78
CA PRO A 123 3.21 1.65 5.38
C PRO A 123 3.54 1.94 6.85
N PHE A 124 3.49 0.90 7.69
CA PHE A 124 3.73 1.05 9.12
C PHE A 124 4.54 -0.12 9.67
N VAL A 125 5.19 0.12 10.79
CA VAL A 125 5.91 -0.88 11.58
C VAL A 125 5.74 -0.57 13.05
N PHE A 126 5.65 -1.62 13.87
CA PHE A 126 5.70 -1.48 15.32
C PHE A 126 7.15 -1.62 15.81
N PRO A 127 7.53 -0.98 16.94
CA PRO A 127 8.89 -1.03 17.48
C PRO A 127 9.18 -2.35 18.22
N ARG A 128 8.66 -3.45 17.73
CA ARG A 128 8.84 -4.80 18.27
C ARG A 128 8.98 -5.81 17.14
N PRO A 129 10.12 -6.53 17.04
CA PRO A 129 11.28 -6.44 17.93
C PRO A 129 12.01 -5.08 17.88
N ALA A 130 12.88 -4.81 18.86
CA ALA A 130 13.49 -3.48 19.07
C ALA A 130 14.32 -2.97 17.88
N GLU A 131 14.87 -3.84 17.06
CA GLU A 131 15.60 -3.49 15.84
C GLU A 131 14.75 -2.68 14.84
N TYR A 132 13.42 -2.79 14.88
CA TYR A 132 12.52 -2.04 14.02
C TYR A 132 12.46 -0.54 14.33
N TYR A 133 12.99 -0.09 15.47
CA TYR A 133 13.21 1.34 15.70
C TYR A 133 14.08 1.98 14.62
N ASN A 134 15.06 1.23 14.07
CA ASN A 134 15.93 1.72 13.03
C ASN A 134 15.19 1.92 11.68
N TRP A 135 13.97 1.40 11.55
CA TRP A 135 13.15 1.56 10.34
C TRP A 135 12.32 2.83 10.36
N PHE A 136 12.19 3.49 11.52
CA PHE A 136 11.34 4.67 11.68
C PHE A 136 11.83 5.85 10.86
N GLU A 137 13.13 6.12 10.85
CA GLU A 137 13.69 7.23 10.08
C GLU A 137 13.47 7.04 8.56
N PRO A 138 13.88 5.92 7.92
CA PRO A 138 13.60 5.70 6.50
C PRO A 138 12.11 5.61 6.19
N LEU A 139 11.27 5.12 7.11
CA LEU A 139 9.84 5.08 6.94
C LEU A 139 9.22 6.49 6.95
N ASN A 140 9.64 7.35 7.86
CA ASN A 140 9.20 8.74 7.90
C ASN A 140 9.59 9.50 6.63
N ALA A 141 10.83 9.29 6.14
CA ALA A 141 11.27 9.88 4.88
C ALA A 141 10.46 9.36 3.67
N MET A 142 10.12 8.07 3.65
CA MET A 142 9.24 7.49 2.65
C MET A 142 7.83 8.08 2.71
N SER A 143 7.27 8.21 3.92
CA SER A 143 5.94 8.79 4.15
C SER A 143 5.86 10.23 3.65
N GLN A 144 6.91 11.02 3.87
CA GLN A 144 6.98 12.39 3.35
C GLN A 144 6.94 12.41 1.81
N VAL A 145 7.72 11.56 1.15
CA VAL A 145 7.70 11.41 -0.32
C VAL A 145 6.32 10.98 -0.81
N MET A 146 5.66 10.07 -0.09
CA MET A 146 4.30 9.64 -0.42
C MET A 146 3.31 10.78 -0.34
N GLN A 147 3.36 11.59 0.73
CA GLN A 147 2.47 12.75 0.91
C GLN A 147 2.66 13.79 -0.19
N GLU A 148 3.91 14.18 -0.50
CA GLU A 148 4.21 15.12 -1.56
C GLU A 148 3.62 14.70 -2.91
N LEU A 149 3.81 13.42 -3.28
CA LEU A 149 3.27 12.90 -4.54
C LEU A 149 1.75 12.75 -4.51
N CYS A 150 1.16 12.45 -3.35
CA CYS A 150 -0.30 12.41 -3.20
C CYS A 150 -0.93 13.78 -3.43
N GLU A 151 -0.32 14.85 -2.93
CA GLU A 151 -0.76 16.23 -3.18
C GLU A 151 -0.66 16.58 -4.67
N GLU A 152 0.48 16.28 -5.32
CA GLU A 152 0.72 16.55 -6.74
C GLU A 152 -0.31 15.86 -7.65
N TYR A 153 -0.63 14.58 -7.34
CA TYR A 153 -1.50 13.73 -8.17
C TYR A 153 -2.95 13.66 -7.68
N ARG A 154 -3.32 14.43 -6.65
CA ARG A 154 -4.67 14.41 -6.03
C ARG A 154 -5.08 13.02 -5.57
N VAL A 155 -4.14 12.26 -5.03
CA VAL A 155 -4.36 10.97 -4.38
C VAL A 155 -4.66 11.20 -2.90
N THR A 156 -5.63 10.51 -2.34
CA THR A 156 -5.92 10.61 -0.92
C THR A 156 -4.87 9.82 -0.12
N PHE A 157 -4.08 10.51 0.69
CA PHE A 157 -3.14 9.88 1.62
C PHE A 157 -3.85 9.52 2.93
N ILE A 158 -3.65 8.28 3.41
CA ILE A 158 -4.21 7.78 4.68
C ILE A 158 -3.06 7.46 5.61
N PRO A 159 -2.80 8.30 6.64
CA PRO A 159 -1.74 8.05 7.61
C PRO A 159 -2.10 6.86 8.49
N LEU A 160 -1.16 5.92 8.67
CA LEU A 160 -1.33 4.72 9.49
C LEU A 160 -0.23 4.55 10.53
N HIS A 161 1.02 4.92 10.22
CA HIS A 161 2.16 4.59 11.07
C HIS A 161 2.01 5.15 12.48
N ARG A 162 1.81 6.46 12.60
CA ARG A 162 1.64 7.09 13.91
C ARG A 162 0.34 6.68 14.60
N PRO A 163 -0.85 6.74 13.96
CA PRO A 163 -2.11 6.36 14.61
C PRO A 163 -2.12 4.93 15.14
N LEU A 164 -1.53 3.97 14.41
CA LEU A 164 -1.48 2.57 14.86
C LEU A 164 -0.49 2.37 16.01
N ASN A 165 0.65 3.06 16.00
CA ASN A 165 1.60 3.00 17.12
C ASN A 165 1.03 3.66 18.38
N ASP A 166 0.33 4.80 18.26
CA ASP A 166 -0.36 5.45 19.37
C ASP A 166 -1.44 4.53 19.97
N LEU A 167 -2.22 3.86 19.13
CA LEU A 167 -3.22 2.88 19.58
C LEU A 167 -2.57 1.68 20.26
N ALA A 168 -1.50 1.13 19.69
CA ALA A 168 -0.78 0.00 20.28
C ALA A 168 -0.23 0.31 21.69
N GLN A 169 0.19 1.54 21.95
CA GLN A 169 0.63 1.97 23.27
C GLN A 169 -0.52 2.05 24.30
N GLN A 170 -1.75 2.30 23.84
CA GLN A 170 -2.92 2.41 24.73
C GLN A 170 -3.48 1.04 25.12
N VAL A 171 -3.32 0.02 24.27
CA VAL A 171 -3.89 -1.31 24.52
C VAL A 171 -2.90 -2.34 25.07
N GLY A 172 -1.61 -1.95 25.26
CA GLY A 172 -0.54 -2.76 25.88
C GLY A 172 0.25 -3.58 24.88
#